data_1d04a5f89925abf0809e5d81053c1da9
#
_entry.id   1d04a5f89925abf0809e5d81053c1da9
#
_cell.length_a   1.000
_cell.length_b   1.000
_cell.length_c   1.000
_cell.angle_alpha   90.00
_cell.angle_beta   90.00
_cell.angle_gamma   90.00
#
_symmetry.space_group_name_H-M   'P 1'
#
loop_
_entity.id
_entity.type
_entity.pdbx_description
1 polymer ?
#
loop_
_entity_poly.entity_id
_entity_poly.type
_entity_poly.pdbx_seq_one_letter_code
_entity_poly.pdbx_strand_id
1 'polypeptide(L)'
;MKKKGLTVALLLSCATAAAAPALPSTNSDLRALEQNKAQTPQQAELTNTQTDSEKLSGGQNFAVNAINFTSPDSIDAATYAPLVADYVGQELTLSQLQQAADKVTAYLRSQGYTVATAFIPPQQIKDGVVEIRILLGNLGQVTVNNKSGLADTVISSFISRLHSGTAIKTNELETVLNNLNDLPGISAAGLLKAGQTVGSSDLEIIVANKKAVETVLYTDNHGGKYSGRYRYGLQTTINDPGRI
;
A
#
# COMPACT_ATOMS: atom_id res chain seq x y z
N MET A 1 -28.26 -34.34 73.58
CA MET A 1 -27.80 -33.30 72.62
C MET A 1 -26.33 -33.50 72.35
N LYS A 2 -26.01 -34.06 71.15
CA LYS A 2 -24.66 -34.51 70.82
C LYS A 2 -24.02 -33.41 69.98
N LYS A 3 -22.93 -32.78 70.46
CA LYS A 3 -22.10 -31.84 69.70
C LYS A 3 -21.12 -32.68 68.87
N LYS A 4 -21.18 -32.60 67.52
CA LYS A 4 -20.20 -33.16 66.64
C LYS A 4 -19.09 -32.15 66.41
N GLY A 5 -17.87 -32.43 66.87
CA GLY A 5 -16.69 -31.66 66.63
C GLY A 5 -16.18 -32.01 65.19
N LEU A 6 -15.97 -30.98 64.39
CA LEU A 6 -15.37 -31.08 63.04
C LEU A 6 -13.86 -30.90 63.18
N THR A 7 -13.10 -31.98 63.07
CA THR A 7 -11.63 -31.94 63.06
C THR A 7 -11.16 -31.65 61.64
N VAL A 8 -10.59 -30.48 61.42
CA VAL A 8 -9.95 -30.11 60.17
C VAL A 8 -8.50 -30.64 60.21
N ALA A 9 -8.22 -31.65 59.42
CA ALA A 9 -6.87 -32.17 59.24
C ALA A 9 -6.15 -31.28 58.19
N LEU A 10 -5.13 -30.57 58.64
CA LEU A 10 -4.25 -29.76 57.78
C LEU A 10 -3.23 -30.67 57.13
N LEU A 11 -3.44 -31.06 55.88
CA LEU A 11 -2.46 -31.80 55.09
C LEU A 11 -1.41 -30.81 54.55
N LEU A 12 -0.21 -30.88 55.14
CA LEU A 12 0.97 -30.15 54.67
C LEU A 12 1.52 -30.92 53.46
N SER A 13 1.15 -30.50 52.21
CA SER A 13 1.73 -31.05 51.02
C SER A 13 3.09 -30.37 50.75
N CYS A 14 4.14 -31.18 50.81
CA CYS A 14 5.48 -30.81 50.45
C CYS A 14 5.52 -30.45 48.96
N ALA A 15 5.64 -29.18 48.59
CA ALA A 15 5.81 -28.74 47.23
C ALA A 15 7.24 -29.03 46.80
N THR A 16 7.37 -29.94 45.90
CA THR A 16 8.62 -30.18 45.14
C THR A 16 8.94 -28.89 44.38
N ALA A 17 10.13 -28.36 44.61
CA ALA A 17 10.65 -27.21 43.85
C ALA A 17 10.76 -27.60 42.36
N ALA A 18 9.80 -27.16 41.56
CA ALA A 18 9.91 -27.19 40.12
C ALA A 18 10.96 -26.10 39.73
N ALA A 19 11.99 -26.54 39.02
CA ALA A 19 13.02 -25.67 38.48
C ALA A 19 12.34 -24.55 37.70
N ALA A 20 12.70 -23.30 38.00
CA ALA A 20 12.25 -22.12 37.25
C ALA A 20 12.62 -22.31 35.77
N PRO A 21 11.70 -22.03 34.85
CA PRO A 21 12.05 -22.05 33.44
C PRO A 21 13.16 -21.02 33.19
N ALA A 22 14.22 -21.47 32.51
CA ALA A 22 15.31 -20.60 32.10
C ALA A 22 14.73 -19.46 31.24
N LEU A 23 15.04 -18.24 31.63
CA LEU A 23 14.68 -17.04 30.85
C LEU A 23 15.33 -17.18 29.45
N PRO A 24 14.57 -17.07 28.37
CA PRO A 24 15.14 -17.08 27.02
C PRO A 24 16.13 -15.94 26.85
N SER A 25 17.27 -16.25 26.19
CA SER A 25 18.34 -15.30 25.96
C SER A 25 17.84 -14.13 25.11
N THR A 26 17.91 -12.95 25.66
CA THR A 26 17.23 -11.70 25.32
C THR A 26 17.56 -11.12 23.93
N ASN A 27 18.45 -11.71 23.14
CA ASN A 27 18.89 -11.09 21.87
C ASN A 27 18.27 -11.70 20.60
N SER A 28 17.79 -12.93 20.62
CA SER A 28 17.13 -13.53 19.46
C SER A 28 15.64 -13.16 19.39
N ASP A 29 15.01 -13.05 20.56
CA ASP A 29 13.57 -12.78 20.64
C ASP A 29 13.25 -11.30 20.43
N LEU A 30 14.15 -10.39 20.82
CA LEU A 30 14.02 -8.98 20.51
C LEU A 30 14.19 -8.72 19.01
N ARG A 31 15.06 -9.44 18.32
CA ARG A 31 15.19 -9.35 16.85
C ARG A 31 13.95 -9.91 16.13
N ALA A 32 13.34 -10.96 16.66
CA ALA A 32 12.09 -11.50 16.13
C ALA A 32 10.90 -10.55 16.36
N LEU A 33 10.88 -9.83 17.49
CA LEU A 33 9.87 -8.81 17.77
C LEU A 33 10.09 -7.53 16.95
N GLU A 34 11.34 -7.15 16.69
CA GLU A 34 11.67 -6.06 15.78
C GLU A 34 11.35 -6.40 14.32
N GLN A 35 11.58 -7.64 13.90
CA GLN A 35 11.18 -8.11 12.56
C GLN A 35 9.66 -8.17 12.41
N ASN A 36 8.90 -8.51 13.45
CA ASN A 36 7.44 -8.46 13.43
C ASN A 36 6.87 -7.03 13.54
N LYS A 37 7.62 -6.08 14.11
CA LYS A 37 7.23 -4.67 14.15
C LYS A 37 7.54 -3.94 12.84
N ALA A 38 8.49 -4.47 12.06
CA ALA A 38 8.81 -4.00 10.70
C ALA A 38 7.83 -4.51 9.64
N GLN A 39 6.88 -5.38 9.99
CA GLN A 39 5.68 -5.60 9.21
C GLN A 39 4.59 -4.58 9.61
N THR A 40 4.91 -3.30 9.55
CA THR A 40 4.00 -2.30 9.00
C THR A 40 3.35 -2.96 7.79
N PRO A 41 1.99 -2.92 7.64
CA PRO A 41 1.40 -3.43 6.40
C PRO A 41 2.21 -2.76 5.30
N GLN A 42 3.00 -3.56 4.62
CA GLN A 42 3.71 -3.12 3.44
C GLN A 42 2.64 -2.40 2.65
N GLN A 43 2.84 -1.09 2.48
CA GLN A 43 2.31 -0.43 1.31
C GLN A 43 2.27 -1.51 0.26
N ALA A 44 1.06 -1.86 -0.21
CA ALA A 44 0.94 -2.84 -1.26
C ALA A 44 1.88 -2.33 -2.34
N GLU A 45 3.07 -2.87 -2.36
CA GLU A 45 3.98 -2.71 -3.45
C GLU A 45 3.13 -3.20 -4.59
N LEU A 46 2.66 -2.25 -5.38
CA LEU A 46 2.09 -2.53 -6.67
C LEU A 46 3.19 -3.34 -7.35
N THR A 47 3.13 -4.65 -7.16
CA THR A 47 3.92 -5.58 -7.96
C THR A 47 3.36 -5.36 -9.36
N ASN A 48 3.90 -4.32 -9.97
CA ASN A 48 3.86 -4.17 -11.39
C ASN A 48 4.47 -5.48 -11.87
N THR A 49 3.63 -6.41 -12.27
CA THR A 49 4.09 -7.48 -13.13
C THR A 49 4.55 -6.75 -14.38
N GLN A 50 5.78 -6.27 -14.32
CA GLN A 50 6.53 -5.96 -15.52
C GLN A 50 6.52 -7.30 -16.26
N THR A 51 5.59 -7.39 -17.18
CA THR A 51 5.81 -8.27 -18.31
C THR A 51 7.22 -7.95 -18.74
N ASP A 52 8.11 -8.90 -18.53
CA ASP A 52 9.47 -8.85 -19.05
C ASP A 52 9.33 -8.45 -20.51
N SER A 53 9.52 -7.17 -20.77
CA SER A 53 9.78 -6.70 -22.10
C SER A 53 11.10 -7.38 -22.44
N GLU A 54 11.01 -8.50 -23.14
CA GLU A 54 12.17 -9.12 -23.77
C GLU A 54 13.03 -7.96 -24.26
N LYS A 55 14.26 -7.92 -23.76
CA LYS A 55 15.31 -7.07 -24.29
C LYS A 55 15.41 -7.38 -25.77
N LEU A 56 14.61 -6.69 -26.57
CA LEU A 56 14.79 -6.59 -28.01
C LEU A 56 16.07 -5.79 -28.24
N SER A 57 17.20 -6.47 -28.01
CA SER A 57 18.52 -6.06 -28.46
C SER A 57 18.58 -6.26 -29.99
N GLY A 58 17.82 -5.46 -30.69
CA GLY A 58 17.83 -5.46 -32.17
C GLY A 58 18.19 -4.05 -32.65
N GLY A 59 19.45 -3.85 -32.94
CA GLY A 59 20.05 -2.59 -33.32
C GLY A 59 19.60 -2.07 -34.69
N GLN A 60 18.34 -1.71 -34.87
CA GLN A 60 17.93 -0.76 -35.89
C GLN A 60 17.90 0.62 -35.29
N ASN A 61 18.73 1.52 -35.82
CA ASN A 61 18.66 2.94 -35.47
C ASN A 61 17.58 3.59 -36.33
N PHE A 62 16.79 4.45 -35.71
CA PHE A 62 15.76 5.25 -36.36
C PHE A 62 16.13 6.72 -36.21
N ALA A 63 16.17 7.46 -37.30
CA ALA A 63 16.27 8.92 -37.23
C ALA A 63 14.96 9.48 -36.72
N VAL A 64 14.98 10.15 -35.56
CA VAL A 64 13.80 10.72 -34.91
C VAL A 64 13.75 12.23 -35.11
N ASN A 65 12.88 12.67 -36.03
CA ASN A 65 12.70 14.08 -36.33
C ASN A 65 11.64 14.75 -35.45
N ALA A 66 10.62 13.99 -35.04
CA ALA A 66 9.56 14.47 -34.17
C ALA A 66 8.97 13.34 -33.32
N ILE A 67 8.50 13.70 -32.11
CA ILE A 67 7.77 12.80 -31.24
C ILE A 67 6.38 13.36 -31.02
N ASN A 68 5.36 12.62 -31.44
CA ASN A 68 3.97 12.97 -31.24
C ASN A 68 3.38 12.21 -30.07
N PHE A 69 2.53 12.87 -29.28
CA PHE A 69 1.83 12.26 -28.16
C PHE A 69 0.36 12.08 -28.50
N THR A 70 -0.16 10.87 -28.28
CA THR A 70 -1.59 10.56 -28.42
C THR A 70 -2.11 10.12 -27.07
N SER A 71 -3.13 10.82 -26.56
CA SER A 71 -3.83 10.46 -25.35
C SER A 71 -5.34 10.43 -25.61
N PRO A 72 -6.08 9.45 -25.09
CA PRO A 72 -7.55 9.45 -25.14
C PRO A 72 -8.17 10.56 -24.31
N ASP A 73 -7.46 11.07 -23.31
CA ASP A 73 -7.88 12.14 -22.45
C ASP A 73 -7.26 13.46 -22.95
N SER A 74 -7.95 14.57 -22.70
CA SER A 74 -7.57 15.94 -23.16
C SER A 74 -6.31 16.44 -22.44
N ILE A 75 -5.21 15.70 -22.53
CA ILE A 75 -3.93 16.11 -21.97
C ILE A 75 -3.18 16.87 -23.06
N ASP A 76 -2.72 18.06 -22.71
CA ASP A 76 -1.95 18.89 -23.61
C ASP A 76 -0.58 18.23 -23.90
N ALA A 77 -0.44 17.74 -25.13
CA ALA A 77 0.80 17.14 -25.64
C ALA A 77 2.01 18.07 -25.49
N ALA A 78 1.80 19.37 -25.50
CA ALA A 78 2.85 20.38 -25.34
C ALA A 78 3.56 20.26 -23.96
N THR A 79 2.88 19.77 -22.94
CA THR A 79 3.46 19.58 -21.60
C THR A 79 4.56 18.54 -21.57
N TYR A 80 4.51 17.53 -22.47
CA TYR A 80 5.48 16.43 -22.49
C TYR A 80 6.64 16.66 -23.46
N ALA A 81 6.49 17.58 -24.42
CA ALA A 81 7.54 17.88 -25.40
C ALA A 81 8.90 18.22 -24.76
N PRO A 82 9.00 19.01 -23.69
CA PRO A 82 10.28 19.32 -23.04
C PRO A 82 10.97 18.11 -22.43
N LEU A 83 10.21 17.07 -22.00
CA LEU A 83 10.76 15.86 -21.36
C LEU A 83 11.51 14.97 -22.34
N VAL A 84 11.16 15.06 -23.60
CA VAL A 84 11.73 14.22 -24.68
C VAL A 84 12.53 15.03 -25.71
N ALA A 85 12.73 16.33 -25.45
CA ALA A 85 13.47 17.20 -26.39
C ALA A 85 14.87 16.69 -26.70
N ASP A 86 15.53 16.06 -25.72
CA ASP A 86 16.86 15.48 -25.89
C ASP A 86 16.91 14.31 -26.89
N TYR A 87 15.76 13.72 -27.22
CA TYR A 87 15.65 12.57 -28.13
C TYR A 87 15.31 12.97 -29.56
N VAL A 88 14.92 14.22 -29.78
CA VAL A 88 14.58 14.73 -31.12
C VAL A 88 15.84 15.13 -31.87
N GLY A 89 15.92 14.78 -33.14
CA GLY A 89 17.07 15.07 -34.00
C GLY A 89 18.21 14.08 -33.86
N GLN A 90 18.02 12.96 -33.18
CA GLN A 90 19.02 11.92 -32.99
C GLN A 90 18.65 10.61 -33.68
N GLU A 91 19.66 9.78 -33.96
CA GLU A 91 19.45 8.38 -34.33
C GLU A 91 19.33 7.53 -33.09
N LEU A 92 18.16 6.98 -32.84
CA LEU A 92 17.84 6.26 -31.61
C LEU A 92 17.49 4.80 -31.91
N THR A 93 17.87 3.95 -30.98
CA THR A 93 17.40 2.56 -30.93
C THR A 93 16.00 2.50 -30.30
N LEU A 94 15.28 1.40 -30.53
CA LEU A 94 13.98 1.18 -29.88
C LEU A 94 14.08 1.24 -28.35
N SER A 95 15.17 0.75 -27.78
CA SER A 95 15.42 0.82 -26.32
C SER A 95 15.54 2.25 -25.81
N GLN A 96 16.17 3.15 -26.55
CA GLN A 96 16.29 4.56 -26.18
C GLN A 96 14.96 5.29 -26.32
N LEU A 97 14.16 4.94 -27.34
CA LEU A 97 12.80 5.45 -27.47
C LEU A 97 11.90 4.99 -26.31
N GLN A 98 12.08 3.75 -25.84
CA GLN A 98 11.38 3.26 -24.67
C GLN A 98 11.77 4.03 -23.41
N GLN A 99 13.04 4.39 -23.23
CA GLN A 99 13.47 5.26 -22.14
C GLN A 99 12.82 6.65 -22.20
N ALA A 100 12.56 7.19 -23.39
CA ALA A 100 11.82 8.42 -23.53
C ALA A 100 10.37 8.27 -23.05
N ALA A 101 9.69 7.19 -23.39
CA ALA A 101 8.35 6.87 -22.91
C ALA A 101 8.34 6.64 -21.38
N ASP A 102 9.38 6.01 -20.82
CA ASP A 102 9.51 5.80 -19.38
C ASP A 102 9.69 7.11 -18.62
N LYS A 103 10.41 8.10 -19.17
CA LYS A 103 10.50 9.44 -18.60
C LYS A 103 9.12 10.11 -18.51
N VAL A 104 8.31 10.00 -19.55
CA VAL A 104 6.93 10.53 -19.56
C VAL A 104 6.08 9.80 -18.52
N THR A 105 6.21 8.48 -18.41
CA THR A 105 5.52 7.68 -17.39
C THR A 105 5.90 8.12 -15.97
N ALA A 106 7.19 8.32 -15.70
CA ALA A 106 7.68 8.79 -14.41
C ALA A 106 7.13 10.18 -14.06
N TYR A 107 7.09 11.08 -15.03
CA TYR A 107 6.49 12.40 -14.87
C TYR A 107 5.00 12.31 -14.53
N LEU A 108 4.22 11.51 -15.26
CA LEU A 108 2.79 11.31 -14.99
C LEU A 108 2.55 10.79 -13.57
N ARG A 109 3.36 9.83 -13.13
CA ARG A 109 3.29 9.29 -11.77
C ARG A 109 3.62 10.33 -10.72
N SER A 110 4.58 11.21 -10.99
CA SER A 110 4.90 12.34 -10.09
C SER A 110 3.76 13.37 -9.99
N GLN A 111 2.92 13.46 -11.01
CA GLN A 111 1.70 14.28 -11.00
C GLN A 111 0.51 13.59 -10.32
N GLY A 112 0.71 12.39 -9.76
CA GLY A 112 -0.29 11.66 -9.01
C GLY A 112 -1.13 10.66 -9.83
N TYR A 113 -0.78 10.41 -11.09
CA TYR A 113 -1.43 9.37 -11.91
C TYR A 113 -0.71 8.02 -11.73
N THR A 114 -0.99 7.30 -10.66
CA THR A 114 -0.25 6.08 -10.26
C THR A 114 -0.23 5.00 -11.34
N VAL A 115 -1.32 4.85 -12.08
CA VAL A 115 -1.51 3.78 -13.08
C VAL A 115 -1.13 4.22 -14.49
N ALA A 116 -0.76 5.51 -14.64
CA ALA A 116 -0.40 6.04 -15.95
C ALA A 116 0.81 5.34 -16.55
N THR A 117 0.73 5.12 -17.84
CA THR A 117 1.79 4.49 -18.64
C THR A 117 1.87 5.16 -20.01
N ALA A 118 3.07 5.52 -20.42
CA ALA A 118 3.37 5.91 -21.77
C ALA A 118 4.11 4.76 -22.47
N PHE A 119 3.75 4.46 -23.69
CA PHE A 119 4.36 3.38 -24.46
C PHE A 119 4.36 3.69 -25.94
N ILE A 120 5.20 2.99 -26.68
CA ILE A 120 5.30 3.10 -28.14
C ILE A 120 4.47 1.98 -28.74
N PRO A 121 3.34 2.29 -29.41
CA PRO A 121 2.55 1.28 -30.08
C PRO A 121 3.33 0.69 -31.27
N PRO A 122 3.00 -0.52 -31.72
CA PRO A 122 3.51 -1.04 -32.97
C PRO A 122 3.18 -0.07 -34.12
N GLN A 123 4.21 0.50 -34.74
CA GLN A 123 4.05 1.54 -35.73
C GLN A 123 5.16 1.45 -36.81
N GLN A 124 4.90 2.00 -37.99
CA GLN A 124 5.92 2.25 -38.98
C GLN A 124 6.41 3.69 -38.84
N ILE A 125 7.69 3.86 -38.56
CA ILE A 125 8.30 5.19 -38.45
C ILE A 125 8.45 5.73 -39.88
N LYS A 126 7.61 6.72 -40.23
CA LYS A 126 7.68 7.42 -41.51
C LYS A 126 8.21 8.84 -41.25
N ASP A 127 9.13 9.29 -42.07
CA ASP A 127 9.72 10.64 -41.98
C ASP A 127 10.35 10.97 -40.60
N GLY A 128 10.74 9.93 -39.83
CA GLY A 128 11.30 10.11 -38.48
C GLY A 128 10.30 10.55 -37.42
N VAL A 129 8.99 10.42 -37.65
CA VAL A 129 7.96 10.73 -36.68
C VAL A 129 7.62 9.50 -35.83
N VAL A 130 7.78 9.61 -34.52
CA VAL A 130 7.45 8.55 -33.54
C VAL A 130 6.24 8.96 -32.74
N GLU A 131 5.25 8.08 -32.64
CA GLU A 131 4.08 8.26 -31.80
C GLU A 131 4.31 7.58 -30.44
N ILE A 132 4.13 8.34 -29.36
CA ILE A 132 4.06 7.82 -27.98
C ILE A 132 2.61 7.92 -27.51
N ARG A 133 2.04 6.77 -27.12
CA ARG A 133 0.69 6.73 -26.60
C ARG A 133 0.71 6.78 -25.07
N ILE A 134 -0.12 7.65 -24.51
CA ILE A 134 -0.29 7.86 -23.07
C ILE A 134 -1.63 7.26 -22.65
N LEU A 135 -1.62 6.39 -21.65
CA LEU A 135 -2.80 5.90 -20.97
C LEU A 135 -2.73 6.36 -19.50
N LEU A 136 -3.72 7.13 -19.04
CA LEU A 136 -3.74 7.61 -17.65
C LEU A 136 -4.18 6.53 -16.66
N GLY A 137 -4.89 5.53 -17.12
CA GLY A 137 -5.53 4.53 -16.27
C GLY A 137 -6.81 5.06 -15.65
N ASN A 138 -7.95 4.70 -16.23
CA ASN A 138 -9.25 5.12 -15.75
C ASN A 138 -9.78 4.15 -14.70
N LEU A 139 -10.51 4.67 -13.71
CA LEU A 139 -11.17 3.85 -12.70
C LEU A 139 -12.30 3.06 -13.35
N GLY A 140 -12.20 1.73 -13.31
CA GLY A 140 -13.23 0.83 -13.76
C GLY A 140 -14.30 0.62 -12.69
N GLN A 141 -14.52 -0.63 -12.32
CA GLN A 141 -15.46 -0.99 -11.27
C GLN A 141 -14.84 -0.82 -9.88
N VAL A 142 -15.60 -0.25 -8.93
CA VAL A 142 -15.25 -0.21 -7.51
C VAL A 142 -16.03 -1.28 -6.78
N THR A 143 -15.31 -2.23 -6.17
CA THR A 143 -15.89 -3.34 -5.39
C THR A 143 -15.50 -3.20 -3.94
N VAL A 144 -16.42 -3.47 -3.03
CA VAL A 144 -16.15 -3.46 -1.58
C VAL A 144 -16.22 -4.86 -1.04
N ASN A 145 -15.16 -5.27 -0.37
CA ASN A 145 -15.11 -6.51 0.39
C ASN A 145 -15.14 -6.18 1.88
N ASN A 146 -16.35 -6.06 2.43
CA ASN A 146 -16.54 -5.69 3.82
C ASN A 146 -16.45 -6.93 4.72
N LYS A 147 -15.36 -7.01 5.48
CA LYS A 147 -15.12 -8.01 6.55
C LYS A 147 -15.18 -7.39 7.94
N SER A 148 -15.66 -6.16 8.03
CA SER A 148 -15.78 -5.41 9.28
C SER A 148 -17.22 -5.44 9.83
N GLY A 149 -17.42 -4.90 11.02
CA GLY A 149 -18.75 -4.68 11.60
C GLY A 149 -19.44 -3.41 11.12
N LEU A 150 -18.81 -2.63 10.22
CA LEU A 150 -19.40 -1.39 9.70
C LEU A 150 -20.56 -1.69 8.75
N ALA A 151 -21.59 -0.84 8.79
CA ALA A 151 -22.65 -0.90 7.80
C ALA A 151 -22.14 -0.49 6.41
N ASP A 152 -22.57 -1.19 5.36
CA ASP A 152 -22.14 -0.92 3.98
C ASP A 152 -22.54 0.50 3.51
N THR A 153 -23.60 1.08 4.10
CA THR A 153 -24.02 2.47 3.85
C THR A 153 -22.97 3.49 4.30
N VAL A 154 -22.26 3.23 5.39
CA VAL A 154 -21.18 4.09 5.87
C VAL A 154 -20.01 4.01 4.91
N ILE A 155 -19.61 2.80 4.55
CA ILE A 155 -18.49 2.59 3.61
C ILE A 155 -18.78 3.24 2.27
N SER A 156 -20.00 3.04 1.74
CA SER A 156 -20.39 3.60 0.45
C SER A 156 -20.41 5.14 0.45
N SER A 157 -20.68 5.79 1.58
CA SER A 157 -20.61 7.25 1.68
C SER A 157 -19.19 7.81 1.45
N PHE A 158 -18.15 7.10 1.89
CA PHE A 158 -16.76 7.47 1.63
C PHE A 158 -16.36 7.21 0.18
N ILE A 159 -16.84 6.11 -0.40
CA ILE A 159 -16.50 5.65 -1.76
C ILE A 159 -17.22 6.46 -2.84
N SER A 160 -18.36 7.08 -2.52
CA SER A 160 -19.20 7.84 -3.47
C SER A 160 -18.43 8.96 -4.21
N ARG A 161 -17.27 9.37 -3.70
CA ARG A 161 -16.37 10.35 -4.34
C ARG A 161 -15.57 9.76 -5.50
N LEU A 162 -15.45 8.43 -5.57
CA LEU A 162 -14.73 7.75 -6.63
C LEU A 162 -15.70 7.48 -7.79
N HIS A 163 -15.45 8.14 -8.91
CA HIS A 163 -16.29 8.01 -10.09
C HIS A 163 -15.65 7.09 -11.12
N SER A 164 -16.35 6.04 -11.53
CA SER A 164 -15.92 5.17 -12.64
C SER A 164 -15.76 6.00 -13.92
N GLY A 165 -14.76 5.67 -14.71
CA GLY A 165 -14.44 6.37 -15.96
C GLY A 165 -13.52 7.59 -15.79
N THR A 166 -13.21 8.02 -14.58
CA THR A 166 -12.25 9.10 -14.33
C THR A 166 -10.83 8.56 -14.20
N ALA A 167 -9.83 9.39 -14.52
CA ALA A 167 -8.43 9.02 -14.33
C ALA A 167 -8.13 8.81 -12.84
N ILE A 168 -7.42 7.72 -12.52
CA ILE A 168 -7.09 7.37 -11.15
C ILE A 168 -5.99 8.29 -10.62
N LYS A 169 -6.32 9.07 -9.60
CA LYS A 169 -5.37 9.90 -8.86
C LYS A 169 -5.08 9.29 -7.48
N THR A 170 -3.79 9.18 -7.17
CA THR A 170 -3.31 8.67 -5.88
C THR A 170 -3.95 9.37 -4.70
N ASN A 171 -3.97 10.72 -4.73
CA ASN A 171 -4.48 11.53 -3.63
C ASN A 171 -5.97 11.25 -3.34
N GLU A 172 -6.78 10.98 -4.36
CA GLU A 172 -8.21 10.68 -4.19
C GLU A 172 -8.40 9.31 -3.53
N LEU A 173 -7.63 8.31 -3.97
CA LEU A 173 -7.65 6.96 -3.38
C LEU A 173 -7.15 6.97 -1.94
N GLU A 174 -6.01 7.62 -1.70
CA GLU A 174 -5.44 7.73 -0.36
C GLU A 174 -6.37 8.48 0.59
N THR A 175 -7.04 9.53 0.14
CA THR A 175 -8.01 10.26 0.96
C THR A 175 -9.16 9.36 1.39
N VAL A 176 -9.71 8.55 0.48
CA VAL A 176 -10.79 7.62 0.81
C VAL A 176 -10.32 6.54 1.77
N LEU A 177 -9.15 5.94 1.52
CA LEU A 177 -8.59 4.89 2.36
C LEU A 177 -8.21 5.42 3.75
N ASN A 178 -7.61 6.61 3.82
CA ASN A 178 -7.24 7.25 5.09
C ASN A 178 -8.48 7.58 5.92
N ASN A 179 -9.51 8.16 5.30
CA ASN A 179 -10.78 8.44 6.00
C ASN A 179 -11.43 7.18 6.58
N LEU A 180 -11.36 6.04 5.86
CA LEU A 180 -11.82 4.75 6.39
C LEU A 180 -10.93 4.23 7.52
N ASN A 181 -9.61 4.41 7.42
CA ASN A 181 -8.64 4.00 8.43
C ASN A 181 -8.67 4.85 9.69
N ASP A 182 -9.18 6.09 9.61
CA ASP A 182 -9.39 6.99 10.74
C ASP A 182 -10.57 6.57 11.61
N LEU A 183 -11.45 5.70 11.09
CA LEU A 183 -12.53 5.13 11.90
C LEU A 183 -11.97 4.20 12.98
N PRO A 184 -12.45 4.30 14.24
CA PRO A 184 -11.98 3.46 15.33
C PRO A 184 -12.12 1.98 15.02
N GLY A 185 -11.03 1.22 15.17
CA GLY A 185 -11.04 -0.22 15.00
C GLY A 185 -11.17 -0.73 13.55
N ILE A 186 -11.13 0.14 12.56
CA ILE A 186 -11.21 -0.22 11.14
C ILE A 186 -9.85 -0.18 10.47
N SER A 187 -9.63 -1.13 9.58
CA SER A 187 -8.50 -1.17 8.65
C SER A 187 -9.03 -1.31 7.23
N ALA A 188 -8.70 -0.36 6.38
CA ALA A 188 -9.07 -0.36 4.97
C ALA A 188 -7.82 -0.43 4.10
N ALA A 189 -7.87 -1.26 3.07
CA ALA A 189 -6.83 -1.39 2.05
C ALA A 189 -7.46 -1.38 0.66
N GLY A 190 -6.80 -0.75 -0.31
CA GLY A 190 -7.21 -0.73 -1.70
C GLY A 190 -6.30 -1.62 -2.55
N LEU A 191 -6.90 -2.42 -3.42
CA LEU A 191 -6.21 -3.26 -4.39
C LEU A 191 -6.66 -2.87 -5.79
N LEU A 192 -5.74 -2.38 -6.61
CA LEU A 192 -5.99 -2.11 -8.03
C LEU A 192 -5.71 -3.37 -8.85
N LYS A 193 -6.67 -3.75 -9.68
CA LYS A 193 -6.60 -4.88 -10.61
C LYS A 193 -6.78 -4.38 -12.03
N ALA A 194 -6.29 -5.14 -13.02
CA ALA A 194 -6.59 -4.83 -14.41
C ALA A 194 -8.12 -4.85 -14.63
N GLY A 195 -8.65 -3.79 -15.24
CA GLY A 195 -10.07 -3.68 -15.57
C GLY A 195 -10.43 -4.44 -16.84
N GLN A 196 -11.72 -4.44 -17.17
CA GLN A 196 -12.24 -5.15 -18.34
C GLN A 196 -11.90 -4.45 -19.67
N THR A 197 -11.69 -3.14 -19.63
CA THR A 197 -11.33 -2.35 -20.82
C THR A 197 -9.86 -1.97 -20.79
N VAL A 198 -9.24 -1.87 -21.97
CA VAL A 198 -7.84 -1.44 -22.09
C VAL A 198 -7.69 -0.03 -21.49
N GLY A 199 -6.72 0.12 -20.59
CA GLY A 199 -6.47 1.39 -19.90
C GLY A 199 -7.38 1.65 -18.71
N SER A 200 -8.23 0.69 -18.29
CA SER A 200 -8.98 0.76 -17.03
C SER A 200 -8.37 -0.12 -15.94
N SER A 201 -8.59 0.27 -14.70
CA SER A 201 -8.23 -0.51 -13.52
C SER A 201 -9.41 -0.57 -12.55
N ASP A 202 -9.75 -1.77 -12.12
CA ASP A 202 -10.78 -2.01 -11.13
C ASP A 202 -10.19 -1.86 -9.72
N LEU A 203 -10.94 -1.24 -8.82
CA LEU A 203 -10.53 -1.03 -7.43
C LEU A 203 -11.33 -1.97 -6.52
N GLU A 204 -10.64 -2.83 -5.79
CA GLU A 204 -11.22 -3.58 -4.68
C GLU A 204 -10.80 -2.95 -3.35
N ILE A 205 -11.79 -2.49 -2.57
CA ILE A 205 -11.56 -1.95 -1.23
C ILE A 205 -11.90 -3.04 -0.22
N ILE A 206 -10.90 -3.46 0.55
CA ILE A 206 -11.04 -4.46 1.60
C ILE A 206 -11.12 -3.73 2.92
N VAL A 207 -12.24 -3.88 3.63
CA VAL A 207 -12.47 -3.29 4.96
C VAL A 207 -12.52 -4.40 5.99
N ALA A 208 -11.69 -4.32 7.03
CA ALA A 208 -11.59 -5.32 8.08
C ALA A 208 -11.49 -4.66 9.46
N ASN A 209 -11.77 -5.42 10.52
CA ASN A 209 -11.58 -4.95 11.88
C ASN A 209 -10.08 -4.99 12.26
N LYS A 210 -9.61 -3.98 12.98
CA LYS A 210 -8.36 -4.04 13.74
C LYS A 210 -8.56 -4.95 14.95
N LYS A 211 -7.46 -5.28 15.66
CA LYS A 211 -7.54 -6.04 16.91
C LYS A 211 -8.41 -5.28 17.91
N ALA A 212 -9.37 -5.97 18.53
CA ALA A 212 -10.29 -5.36 19.48
C ALA A 212 -9.57 -4.73 20.68
N VAL A 213 -8.51 -5.35 21.15
CA VAL A 213 -7.68 -4.86 22.25
C VAL A 213 -6.21 -4.99 21.85
N GLU A 214 -5.47 -3.91 21.99
CA GLU A 214 -4.03 -3.89 21.84
C GLU A 214 -3.41 -3.35 23.13
N THR A 215 -2.50 -4.11 23.72
CA THR A 215 -1.83 -3.73 24.96
C THR A 215 -0.33 -3.70 24.72
N VAL A 216 0.29 -2.57 25.02
CA VAL A 216 1.73 -2.37 24.94
C VAL A 216 2.26 -2.14 26.36
N LEU A 217 3.19 -2.98 26.78
CA LEU A 217 3.99 -2.80 27.98
C LEU A 217 5.33 -2.18 27.56
N TYR A 218 5.69 -1.07 28.18
CA TYR A 218 6.99 -0.46 27.90
C TYR A 218 7.75 -0.14 29.19
N THR A 219 9.06 -0.12 29.09
CA THR A 219 9.97 0.30 30.16
C THR A 219 11.04 1.20 29.55
N ASP A 220 11.37 2.25 30.24
CA ASP A 220 12.45 3.15 29.85
C ASP A 220 13.28 3.61 31.06
N ASN A 221 14.44 4.20 30.81
CA ASN A 221 15.37 4.71 31.82
C ASN A 221 15.40 6.25 31.85
N HIS A 222 14.38 6.92 31.32
CA HIS A 222 14.25 8.38 31.28
C HIS A 222 13.61 8.97 32.53
N GLY A 223 13.55 8.22 33.63
CA GLY A 223 13.06 8.69 34.91
C GLY A 223 13.93 9.78 35.56
N GLY A 224 13.33 10.66 36.30
CA GLY A 224 14.01 11.74 36.98
C GLY A 224 14.85 11.26 38.18
N LYS A 225 15.83 12.11 38.61
CA LYS A 225 16.70 11.81 39.76
C LYS A 225 15.93 11.57 41.07
N TYR A 226 14.74 12.18 41.21
CA TYR A 226 13.95 12.13 42.43
C TYR A 226 12.83 11.08 42.40
N SER A 227 12.38 10.66 41.21
CA SER A 227 11.26 9.69 41.04
C SER A 227 11.72 8.28 40.68
N GLY A 228 13.03 8.07 40.53
CA GLY A 228 13.61 6.82 40.09
C GLY A 228 13.92 6.79 38.60
N ARG A 229 15.00 6.10 38.27
CA ARG A 229 15.58 6.08 36.93
C ARG A 229 14.75 5.29 35.89
N TYR A 230 14.10 4.25 36.35
CA TYR A 230 13.32 3.35 35.51
C TYR A 230 11.83 3.66 35.60
N ARG A 231 11.19 3.72 34.45
CA ARG A 231 9.74 3.88 34.34
C ARG A 231 9.16 2.66 33.63
N TYR A 232 8.02 2.23 34.10
CA TYR A 232 7.22 1.15 33.51
C TYR A 232 5.86 1.74 33.13
N GLY A 233 5.39 1.41 31.94
CA GLY A 233 4.09 1.87 31.50
C GLY A 233 3.33 0.77 30.77
N LEU A 234 2.02 0.81 30.90
CA LEU A 234 1.07 -0.03 30.20
C LEU A 234 0.14 0.88 29.43
N GLN A 235 0.05 0.66 28.13
CA GLN A 235 -0.92 1.35 27.28
C GLN A 235 -1.84 0.30 26.68
N THR A 236 -3.13 0.43 26.91
CA THR A 236 -4.16 -0.44 26.33
C THR A 236 -5.05 0.40 25.43
N THR A 237 -5.13 0.01 24.15
CA THR A 237 -6.04 0.58 23.18
C THR A 237 -7.17 -0.41 22.92
N ILE A 238 -8.40 0.04 23.13
CA ILE A 238 -9.60 -0.75 22.87
C ILE A 238 -10.26 -0.20 21.61
N ASN A 239 -10.38 -1.03 20.60
CA ASN A 239 -11.02 -0.72 19.34
C ASN A 239 -12.40 -1.41 19.32
N ASP A 240 -13.48 -0.63 19.32
CA ASP A 240 -14.85 -1.15 19.24
C ASP A 240 -15.52 -0.68 17.95
N PRO A 241 -15.33 -1.40 16.84
CA PRO A 241 -15.88 -1.00 15.53
C PRO A 241 -17.39 -1.29 15.39
N GLY A 242 -17.99 -1.99 16.33
CA GLY A 242 -19.37 -2.49 16.20
C GLY A 242 -20.47 -1.53 16.61
N ARG A 243 -20.18 -0.28 16.97
CA ARG A 243 -21.16 0.67 17.54
C ARG A 243 -21.31 1.98 16.76
N ILE A 244 -20.92 2.01 15.50
CA ILE A 244 -21.12 3.19 14.63
C ILE A 244 -22.31 2.94 13.72
#